data_55b1d68ed5b4ddc432a390002ee07edb
#
_entry.id   55b1d68ed5b4ddc432a390002ee07edb
#
_cell.length_a   1.000
_cell.length_b   1.000
_cell.length_c   1.000
_cell.angle_alpha   90.00
_cell.angle_beta   90.00
_cell.angle_gamma   90.00
#
_symmetry.space_group_name_H-M   'P 1'
#
loop_
_entity.id
_entity.type
_entity.pdbx_description
1 polymer ?
#
loop_
_entity_poly.entity_id
_entity_poly.type
_entity_poly.pdbx_seq_one_letter_code
_entity_poly.pdbx_strand_id
1 'polypeptide(L)'
;MMMKFSKIPPQVGFNTPNPKLQNLAARNIRIPTTASQWNRIAPNLPRRALLNNFGAAGSNAALIIEEYHALSRRNHRTSPQRNAYVLNLSAKNARSLHELIDRYIDLLGGKDIAIQDLCYTATARRQTHQHLLSIVGGTIAGLVEQLRQHKEVESPLVKYRKRHPIVFVFSGQGGFYSGMGQQLMLTAPVFNAKVQECNRVLEQNGFGDIIPSKVLDGSFSPDSATDWVLWSQVACFVLEYALACLWISWNVHPDIVIGHR
;
A
#
# COMPACT_ATOMS: atom_id res chain seq x y z
N MET A 1 -24.80 1.75 7.40
CA MET A 1 -25.38 2.49 8.54
C MET A 1 -25.97 1.53 9.60
N MET A 2 -26.92 0.64 9.30
CA MET A 2 -27.56 -0.25 10.27
C MET A 2 -26.56 -1.10 11.07
N MET A 3 -25.60 -1.76 10.42
CA MET A 3 -24.54 -2.54 11.08
C MET A 3 -23.62 -1.67 11.96
N LYS A 4 -23.27 -0.45 11.49
CA LYS A 4 -22.42 0.48 12.26
C LYS A 4 -23.06 0.92 13.57
N PHE A 5 -24.36 1.19 13.55
CA PHE A 5 -25.11 1.67 14.73
C PHE A 5 -25.84 0.56 15.47
N SER A 6 -25.74 -0.69 15.00
CA SER A 6 -26.45 -1.85 15.59
C SER A 6 -27.95 -1.63 15.71
N LYS A 7 -28.56 -0.92 14.77
CA LYS A 7 -29.98 -0.56 14.80
C LYS A 7 -30.64 -0.85 13.44
N ILE A 8 -31.87 -1.39 13.49
CA ILE A 8 -32.76 -1.52 12.37
C ILE A 8 -33.76 -0.36 12.45
N PRO A 9 -33.78 0.55 11.44
CA PRO A 9 -34.76 1.64 11.40
C PRO A 9 -36.16 1.12 11.10
N PRO A 10 -37.22 1.90 11.41
CA PRO A 10 -38.55 1.56 11.00
C PRO A 10 -38.70 1.61 9.47
N GLN A 11 -39.60 0.79 8.93
CA GLN A 11 -39.99 0.85 7.54
C GLN A 11 -40.87 2.10 7.33
N VAL A 12 -40.35 3.10 6.65
CA VAL A 12 -41.07 4.35 6.37
C VAL A 12 -42.23 4.10 5.41
N GLY A 13 -43.37 4.73 5.67
CA GLY A 13 -44.56 4.60 4.84
C GLY A 13 -45.30 3.27 4.96
N PHE A 14 -44.90 2.40 5.88
CA PHE A 14 -45.62 1.14 6.13
C PHE A 14 -46.74 1.36 7.14
N ASN A 15 -48.00 1.13 6.71
CA ASN A 15 -49.18 1.24 7.56
C ASN A 15 -49.79 -0.16 7.85
N THR A 16 -50.07 -0.93 6.81
CA THR A 16 -50.68 -2.25 6.91
C THR A 16 -50.00 -3.24 5.98
N PRO A 17 -49.82 -4.51 6.39
CA PRO A 17 -49.31 -5.54 5.51
C PRO A 17 -50.32 -5.86 4.38
N ASN A 18 -49.77 -6.22 3.23
CA ASN A 18 -50.61 -6.70 2.13
C ASN A 18 -51.43 -7.91 2.61
N PRO A 19 -52.79 -7.93 2.39
CA PRO A 19 -53.64 -9.04 2.82
C PRO A 19 -53.23 -10.40 2.29
N LYS A 20 -52.48 -10.45 1.18
CA LYS A 20 -51.92 -11.71 0.62
C LYS A 20 -50.72 -12.26 1.41
N LEU A 21 -50.09 -11.43 2.27
CA LEU A 21 -48.97 -11.83 3.13
C LEU A 21 -49.51 -12.36 4.48
N GLN A 22 -50.01 -13.59 4.46
CA GLN A 22 -50.55 -14.23 5.68
C GLN A 22 -49.44 -14.88 6.51
N ASN A 23 -49.65 -14.94 7.83
CA ASN A 23 -48.83 -15.66 8.79
C ASN A 23 -47.36 -15.26 8.86
N LEU A 24 -47.06 -13.93 8.72
CA LEU A 24 -45.70 -13.43 8.78
C LEU A 24 -44.99 -13.82 10.09
N ALA A 25 -45.69 -13.74 11.23
CA ALA A 25 -45.12 -14.12 12.54
C ALA A 25 -44.77 -15.62 12.62
N ALA A 26 -45.61 -16.49 12.11
CA ALA A 26 -45.34 -17.94 12.06
C ALA A 26 -44.15 -18.28 11.12
N ARG A 27 -43.86 -17.42 10.17
CA ARG A 27 -42.71 -17.54 9.25
C ARG A 27 -41.47 -16.79 9.76
N ASN A 28 -41.46 -16.32 11.00
CA ASN A 28 -40.38 -15.50 11.58
C ASN A 28 -40.06 -14.21 10.78
N ILE A 29 -41.06 -13.66 10.09
CA ILE A 29 -40.94 -12.45 9.33
C ILE A 29 -41.52 -11.28 10.15
N ARG A 30 -40.71 -10.24 10.39
CA ARG A 30 -41.13 -9.05 11.09
C ARG A 30 -40.83 -7.81 10.23
N ILE A 31 -41.83 -6.95 10.06
CA ILE A 31 -41.67 -5.64 9.44
C ILE A 31 -41.48 -4.64 10.59
N PRO A 32 -40.33 -3.96 10.69
CA PRO A 32 -40.07 -3.03 11.78
C PRO A 32 -40.91 -1.75 11.60
N THR A 33 -41.80 -1.46 12.55
CA THR A 33 -42.58 -0.19 12.61
C THR A 33 -41.95 0.82 13.55
N THR A 34 -41.05 0.38 14.41
CA THR A 34 -40.25 1.21 15.31
C THR A 34 -38.76 0.81 15.20
N ALA A 35 -37.87 1.75 15.53
CA ALA A 35 -36.44 1.43 15.55
C ALA A 35 -36.16 0.32 16.59
N SER A 36 -35.44 -0.69 16.21
CA SER A 36 -35.08 -1.83 17.08
C SER A 36 -33.58 -2.09 17.09
N GLN A 37 -33.09 -2.62 18.21
CA GLN A 37 -31.70 -3.02 18.33
C GLN A 37 -31.44 -4.26 17.45
N TRP A 38 -30.35 -4.24 16.72
CA TRP A 38 -29.87 -5.37 15.94
C TRP A 38 -28.71 -6.06 16.67
N ASN A 39 -29.06 -6.97 17.58
CA ASN A 39 -28.05 -7.72 18.32
C ASN A 39 -27.43 -8.81 17.44
N ARG A 40 -26.18 -9.18 17.72
CA ARG A 40 -25.59 -10.39 17.16
C ARG A 40 -26.28 -11.62 17.76
N ILE A 41 -26.43 -12.69 16.98
CA ILE A 41 -26.95 -13.97 17.44
C ILE A 41 -26.00 -14.61 18.47
N ALA A 42 -24.68 -14.47 18.22
CA ALA A 42 -23.62 -14.84 19.15
C ALA A 42 -22.44 -13.86 19.01
N PRO A 43 -21.57 -13.69 20.04
CA PRO A 43 -20.47 -12.72 20.02
C PRO A 43 -19.49 -12.89 18.84
N ASN A 44 -19.28 -14.14 18.41
CA ASN A 44 -18.37 -14.52 17.31
C ASN A 44 -19.05 -14.60 15.94
N LEU A 45 -20.39 -14.41 15.86
CA LEU A 45 -21.11 -14.43 14.59
C LEU A 45 -21.37 -13.02 14.08
N PRO A 46 -20.98 -12.71 12.84
CA PRO A 46 -21.27 -11.43 12.24
C PRO A 46 -22.74 -11.26 11.91
N ARG A 47 -23.24 -10.03 11.93
CA ARG A 47 -24.56 -9.71 11.37
C ARG A 47 -24.49 -9.85 9.87
N ARG A 48 -25.56 -10.40 9.29
CA ARG A 48 -25.72 -10.54 7.84
C ARG A 48 -27.01 -9.92 7.37
N ALA A 49 -27.00 -9.29 6.21
CA ALA A 49 -28.16 -8.76 5.55
C ALA A 49 -28.20 -9.24 4.10
N LEU A 50 -29.37 -9.64 3.64
CA LEU A 50 -29.65 -9.91 2.23
C LEU A 50 -30.43 -8.70 1.67
N LEU A 51 -29.91 -8.11 0.60
CA LEU A 51 -30.59 -7.10 -0.17
C LEU A 51 -31.02 -7.71 -1.50
N ASN A 52 -32.30 -7.58 -1.80
CA ASN A 52 -32.85 -7.95 -3.12
C ASN A 52 -33.37 -6.69 -3.81
N ASN A 53 -33.08 -6.58 -5.08
CA ASN A 53 -33.66 -5.55 -5.96
C ASN A 53 -34.26 -6.24 -7.18
N PHE A 54 -35.54 -5.97 -7.41
CA PHE A 54 -36.31 -6.54 -8.52
C PHE A 54 -36.66 -5.41 -9.49
N GLY A 55 -36.05 -5.44 -10.67
CA GLY A 55 -36.34 -4.45 -11.72
C GLY A 55 -37.66 -4.73 -12.41
N ALA A 56 -38.42 -3.68 -12.74
CA ALA A 56 -39.70 -3.79 -13.45
C ALA A 56 -39.57 -4.46 -14.83
N ALA A 57 -38.41 -4.39 -15.47
CA ALA A 57 -38.09 -5.03 -16.74
C ALA A 57 -37.54 -6.46 -16.60
N GLY A 58 -37.62 -7.08 -15.41
CA GLY A 58 -37.18 -8.44 -15.16
C GLY A 58 -35.70 -8.62 -14.75
N SER A 59 -34.92 -7.53 -14.69
CA SER A 59 -33.54 -7.60 -14.15
C SER A 59 -33.56 -7.67 -12.63
N ASN A 60 -32.99 -8.73 -12.06
CA ASN A 60 -32.94 -8.92 -10.61
C ASN A 60 -31.48 -8.91 -10.14
N ALA A 61 -31.26 -8.32 -8.97
CA ALA A 61 -29.96 -8.34 -8.29
C ALA A 61 -30.13 -8.69 -6.82
N ALA A 62 -29.20 -9.47 -6.29
CA ALA A 62 -29.15 -9.79 -4.87
C ALA A 62 -27.73 -9.56 -4.34
N LEU A 63 -27.62 -9.06 -3.11
CA LEU A 63 -26.35 -8.80 -2.44
C LEU A 63 -26.44 -9.28 -0.99
N ILE A 64 -25.45 -10.05 -0.55
CA ILE A 64 -25.26 -10.40 0.86
C ILE A 64 -24.20 -9.47 1.44
N ILE A 65 -24.57 -8.77 2.50
CA ILE A 65 -23.66 -7.91 3.26
C ILE A 65 -23.40 -8.57 4.62
N GLU A 66 -22.15 -8.66 4.99
CA GLU A 66 -21.72 -9.17 6.28
C GLU A 66 -21.03 -8.05 7.08
N GLU A 67 -21.28 -8.05 8.40
CA GLU A 67 -20.61 -7.16 9.31
C GLU A 67 -19.09 -7.44 9.33
N TYR A 68 -18.30 -6.42 9.10
CA TYR A 68 -16.86 -6.54 9.25
C TYR A 68 -16.50 -6.64 10.75
N HIS A 69 -16.01 -7.80 11.14
CA HIS A 69 -15.27 -7.91 12.39
C HIS A 69 -13.86 -7.40 12.13
N ALA A 70 -13.49 -6.28 12.76
CA ALA A 70 -12.08 -6.02 12.94
C ALA A 70 -11.52 -7.23 13.71
N LEU A 71 -10.93 -8.17 12.99
CA LEU A 71 -10.06 -9.16 13.62
C LEU A 71 -9.17 -8.35 14.55
N SER A 72 -9.26 -8.65 15.87
CA SER A 72 -8.40 -8.04 16.89
C SER A 72 -7.08 -7.74 16.23
N ARG A 73 -6.65 -6.46 16.22
CA ARG A 73 -5.50 -5.96 15.46
C ARG A 73 -4.50 -7.10 15.38
N ARG A 74 -4.43 -7.75 14.22
CA ARG A 74 -3.39 -8.77 14.01
C ARG A 74 -2.16 -8.03 14.47
N ASN A 75 -1.54 -8.53 15.54
CA ASN A 75 -0.24 -8.03 15.98
C ASN A 75 0.49 -7.75 14.69
N HIS A 76 0.68 -6.45 14.39
CA HIS A 76 1.39 -6.08 13.19
C HIS A 76 2.61 -6.98 13.23
N ARG A 77 2.62 -8.00 12.35
CA ARG A 77 3.85 -8.74 12.15
C ARG A 77 4.87 -7.64 12.13
N THR A 78 5.88 -7.76 12.94
CA THR A 78 7.02 -6.87 12.98
C THR A 78 7.71 -6.90 11.62
N SER A 79 7.01 -6.37 10.61
CA SER A 79 7.64 -5.99 9.36
C SER A 79 8.67 -4.95 9.76
N PRO A 80 9.91 -5.11 9.33
CA PRO A 80 10.93 -4.12 9.64
C PRO A 80 10.36 -2.75 9.30
N GLN A 81 10.37 -1.85 10.27
CA GLN A 81 9.79 -0.52 10.14
C GLN A 81 10.51 0.18 8.99
N ARG A 82 9.77 0.57 7.97
CA ARG A 82 10.34 1.32 6.84
C ARG A 82 10.69 2.72 7.32
N ASN A 83 11.81 3.25 6.86
CA ASN A 83 12.23 4.61 7.19
C ASN A 83 11.45 5.67 6.41
N ALA A 84 10.77 5.26 5.32
CA ALA A 84 9.99 6.16 4.49
C ALA A 84 8.76 5.45 3.90
N TYR A 85 7.70 6.21 3.74
CA TYR A 85 6.43 5.81 3.13
C TYR A 85 6.03 6.81 2.07
N VAL A 86 5.35 6.35 1.02
CA VAL A 86 4.84 7.20 -0.05
C VAL A 86 3.37 7.46 0.18
N LEU A 87 2.97 8.72 0.25
CA LEU A 87 1.59 9.15 0.25
C LEU A 87 1.22 9.69 -1.13
N ASN A 88 0.31 9.00 -1.82
CA ASN A 88 -0.21 9.40 -3.11
C ASN A 88 -1.63 9.98 -2.97
N LEU A 89 -1.79 11.22 -3.38
CA LEU A 89 -3.09 11.90 -3.45
C LEU A 89 -3.42 12.22 -4.90
N SER A 90 -4.63 11.92 -5.35
CA SER A 90 -5.02 12.24 -6.73
C SER A 90 -6.48 12.68 -6.84
N ALA A 91 -6.76 13.53 -7.82
CA ALA A 91 -8.11 14.01 -8.10
C ALA A 91 -8.34 14.25 -9.61
N LYS A 92 -9.60 14.41 -10.01
CA LYS A 92 -9.97 14.66 -11.42
C LYS A 92 -9.54 16.02 -11.93
N ASN A 93 -9.38 17.01 -11.06
CA ASN A 93 -8.93 18.36 -11.38
C ASN A 93 -8.08 18.96 -10.26
N ALA A 94 -7.37 20.04 -10.54
CA ALA A 94 -6.47 20.70 -9.60
C ALA A 94 -7.18 21.18 -8.33
N ARG A 95 -8.35 21.83 -8.48
CA ARG A 95 -9.14 22.31 -7.34
C ARG A 95 -9.50 21.20 -6.37
N SER A 96 -10.02 20.08 -6.89
CA SER A 96 -10.36 18.93 -6.03
C SER A 96 -9.15 18.30 -5.37
N LEU A 97 -7.96 18.38 -5.99
CA LEU A 97 -6.73 17.91 -5.36
C LEU A 97 -6.31 18.84 -4.22
N HIS A 98 -6.40 20.15 -4.38
CA HIS A 98 -6.12 21.10 -3.29
C HIS A 98 -7.11 20.90 -2.12
N GLU A 99 -8.41 20.76 -2.39
CA GLU A 99 -9.40 20.45 -1.36
C GLU A 99 -9.12 19.11 -0.65
N LEU A 100 -8.61 18.12 -1.38
CA LEU A 100 -8.21 16.84 -0.82
C LEU A 100 -6.98 16.99 0.11
N ILE A 101 -5.99 17.77 -0.29
CA ILE A 101 -4.81 18.09 0.54
C ILE A 101 -5.25 18.72 1.86
N ASP A 102 -6.15 19.71 1.84
CA ASP A 102 -6.68 20.35 3.04
C ASP A 102 -7.32 19.33 3.99
N ARG A 103 -8.17 18.47 3.45
CA ARG A 103 -8.82 17.41 4.24
C ARG A 103 -7.84 16.42 4.86
N TYR A 104 -6.72 16.13 4.17
CA TYR A 104 -5.67 15.28 4.73
C TYR A 104 -4.89 16.00 5.84
N ILE A 105 -4.57 17.29 5.69
CA ILE A 105 -3.94 18.10 6.74
C ILE A 105 -4.83 18.11 8.00
N ASP A 106 -6.12 18.39 7.86
CA ASP A 106 -7.07 18.41 8.96
C ASP A 106 -7.23 17.02 9.61
N LEU A 107 -7.35 15.97 8.81
CA LEU A 107 -7.48 14.59 9.28
C LEU A 107 -6.27 14.16 10.13
N LEU A 108 -5.08 14.50 9.66
CA LEU A 108 -3.80 14.07 10.26
C LEU A 108 -3.41 14.94 11.46
N GLY A 109 -3.92 16.16 11.55
CA GLY A 109 -3.71 17.04 12.71
C GLY A 109 -4.47 16.63 13.98
N GLY A 110 -5.50 15.77 13.87
CA GLY A 110 -6.39 15.46 14.99
C GLY A 110 -6.55 13.98 15.35
N LYS A 111 -5.88 13.06 14.65
CA LYS A 111 -6.08 11.61 14.85
C LYS A 111 -4.76 10.84 14.90
N ASP A 112 -4.70 9.88 15.82
CA ASP A 112 -3.64 8.88 15.82
C ASP A 112 -3.90 7.85 14.70
N ILE A 113 -3.19 8.00 13.60
CA ILE A 113 -3.28 7.15 12.41
C ILE A 113 -1.90 6.52 12.15
N ALA A 114 -1.86 5.20 11.99
CA ALA A 114 -0.63 4.54 11.58
C ALA A 114 -0.24 4.95 10.16
N ILE A 115 1.00 5.46 9.99
CA ILE A 115 1.51 5.95 8.69
C ILE A 115 1.47 4.87 7.60
N GLN A 116 1.70 3.60 7.96
CA GLN A 116 1.64 2.45 7.06
C GLN A 116 0.24 2.29 6.48
N ASP A 117 -0.79 2.34 7.33
CA ASP A 117 -2.19 2.13 6.94
C ASP A 117 -2.70 3.30 6.09
N LEU A 118 -2.28 4.53 6.44
CA LEU A 118 -2.57 5.73 5.67
C LEU A 118 -2.03 5.63 4.24
N CYS A 119 -0.71 5.42 4.12
CA CYS A 119 -0.02 5.37 2.85
C CYS A 119 -0.47 4.18 1.99
N TYR A 120 -0.66 3.01 2.60
CA TYR A 120 -1.24 1.86 1.90
C TYR A 120 -2.65 2.15 1.38
N THR A 121 -3.50 2.73 2.21
CA THR A 121 -4.89 3.05 1.81
C THR A 121 -4.92 4.07 0.69
N ALA A 122 -4.13 5.14 0.79
CA ALA A 122 -4.08 6.19 -0.22
C ALA A 122 -3.53 5.69 -1.56
N THR A 123 -2.54 4.80 -1.53
CA THR A 123 -1.86 4.30 -2.74
C THR A 123 -2.56 3.09 -3.37
N ALA A 124 -2.92 2.08 -2.56
CA ALA A 124 -3.40 0.78 -3.05
C ALA A 124 -4.93 0.64 -3.04
N ARG A 125 -5.65 1.48 -2.29
CA ARG A 125 -7.11 1.38 -2.09
C ARG A 125 -7.89 2.57 -2.63
N ARG A 126 -7.25 3.44 -3.40
CA ARG A 126 -7.89 4.58 -4.07
C ARG A 126 -7.66 4.52 -5.57
N GLN A 127 -8.64 4.98 -6.32
CA GLN A 127 -8.49 5.15 -7.76
C GLN A 127 -7.54 6.31 -8.03
N THR A 128 -6.57 6.10 -8.91
CA THR A 128 -5.67 7.16 -9.37
C THR A 128 -6.35 8.00 -10.44
N HIS A 129 -6.24 9.31 -10.32
CA HIS A 129 -6.77 10.31 -11.23
C HIS A 129 -5.65 11.11 -11.89
N GLN A 130 -6.01 11.98 -12.88
CA GLN A 130 -5.03 12.69 -13.71
C GLN A 130 -4.15 13.70 -12.95
N HIS A 131 -4.68 14.35 -11.92
CA HIS A 131 -3.91 15.26 -11.08
C HIS A 131 -3.39 14.48 -9.87
N LEU A 132 -2.07 14.38 -9.77
CA LEU A 132 -1.38 13.55 -8.78
C LEU A 132 -0.38 14.38 -7.98
N LEU A 133 -0.36 14.16 -6.67
CA LEU A 133 0.68 14.56 -5.75
C LEU A 133 1.23 13.32 -5.05
N SER A 134 2.55 13.14 -5.12
CA SER A 134 3.27 12.08 -4.40
C SER A 134 4.27 12.72 -3.47
N ILE A 135 4.18 12.42 -2.18
CA ILE A 135 5.14 12.87 -1.16
C ILE A 135 5.68 11.67 -0.39
N VAL A 136 6.88 11.81 0.15
CA VAL A 136 7.60 10.75 0.87
C VAL A 136 7.98 11.24 2.26
N GLY A 137 7.68 10.46 3.29
CA GLY A 137 8.03 10.80 4.66
C GLY A 137 8.07 9.60 5.60
N GLY A 138 8.84 9.70 6.67
CA GLY A 138 8.95 8.66 7.71
C GLY A 138 7.95 8.85 8.85
N THR A 139 7.34 10.02 8.98
CA THR A 139 6.39 10.36 10.06
C THR A 139 5.17 11.09 9.52
N ILE A 140 4.06 11.02 10.25
CA ILE A 140 2.84 11.78 9.93
C ILE A 140 3.11 13.28 9.95
N ALA A 141 3.85 13.78 10.93
CA ALA A 141 4.21 15.20 11.02
C ALA A 141 5.00 15.67 9.78
N GLY A 142 5.98 14.87 9.33
CA GLY A 142 6.75 15.18 8.12
C GLY A 142 5.91 15.18 6.85
N LEU A 143 4.92 14.27 6.74
CA LEU A 143 3.98 14.28 5.62
C LEU A 143 3.08 15.52 5.64
N VAL A 144 2.57 15.92 6.82
CA VAL A 144 1.73 17.13 6.98
C VAL A 144 2.51 18.39 6.60
N GLU A 145 3.77 18.48 7.00
CA GLU A 145 4.63 19.61 6.66
C GLU A 145 4.83 19.72 5.13
N GLN A 146 5.14 18.61 4.46
CA GLN A 146 5.25 18.59 3.01
C GLN A 146 3.94 18.96 2.29
N LEU A 147 2.78 18.51 2.82
CA LEU A 147 1.47 18.89 2.27
C LEU A 147 1.25 20.41 2.37
N ARG A 148 1.63 21.05 3.50
CA ARG A 148 1.55 22.50 3.68
C ARG A 148 2.46 23.25 2.72
N GLN A 149 3.72 22.83 2.61
CA GLN A 149 4.69 23.40 1.67
C GLN A 149 4.22 23.33 0.21
N HIS A 150 3.62 22.20 -0.18
CA HIS A 150 3.05 22.06 -1.52
C HIS A 150 1.89 23.02 -1.80
N LYS A 151 1.17 23.42 -0.79
CA LYS A 151 0.09 24.38 -0.89
C LYS A 151 0.59 25.80 -1.04
N GLU A 152 1.67 26.18 -0.35
CA GLU A 152 2.28 27.51 -0.38
C GLU A 152 3.02 27.80 -1.68
N VAL A 153 3.63 26.78 -2.29
CA VAL A 153 4.44 26.88 -3.51
C VAL A 153 3.58 26.46 -4.70
N GLU A 154 2.54 26.93 -5.13
CA GLU A 154 1.79 26.55 -6.36
C GLU A 154 2.55 25.57 -7.29
N SER A 155 3.07 24.48 -6.70
CA SER A 155 3.87 23.49 -7.42
C SER A 155 3.00 22.84 -8.51
N PRO A 156 3.51 22.76 -9.75
CA PRO A 156 2.73 22.22 -10.84
C PRO A 156 2.35 20.79 -10.51
N LEU A 157 1.06 20.56 -10.29
CA LEU A 157 0.51 19.23 -10.10
C LEU A 157 0.78 18.39 -11.35
N VAL A 158 1.44 17.26 -11.17
CA VAL A 158 1.80 16.38 -12.28
C VAL A 158 0.51 15.86 -12.92
N LYS A 159 0.27 16.20 -14.19
CA LYS A 159 -0.75 15.50 -14.99
C LYS A 159 -0.19 14.15 -15.38
N TYR A 160 -0.90 13.08 -15.03
CA TYR A 160 -0.60 11.75 -15.55
C TYR A 160 -0.60 11.80 -17.09
N ARG A 161 0.56 11.60 -17.69
CA ARG A 161 0.74 11.56 -19.15
C ARG A 161 0.89 10.10 -19.60
N LYS A 162 0.82 9.89 -20.91
CA LYS A 162 1.10 8.62 -21.57
C LYS A 162 2.42 8.00 -21.02
N ARG A 163 2.46 6.70 -20.83
CA ARG A 163 3.65 5.96 -20.39
C ARG A 163 4.87 6.37 -21.21
N HIS A 164 5.89 6.89 -20.54
CA HIS A 164 7.20 7.09 -21.13
C HIS A 164 8.01 5.80 -20.99
N PRO A 165 8.97 5.53 -21.92
CA PRO A 165 9.85 4.38 -21.79
C PRO A 165 10.66 4.49 -20.48
N ILE A 166 10.82 3.36 -19.81
CA ILE A 166 11.60 3.23 -18.59
C ILE A 166 12.99 2.75 -19.00
N VAL A 167 14.03 3.47 -18.59
CA VAL A 167 15.42 3.13 -18.85
C VAL A 167 16.09 2.75 -17.55
N PHE A 168 16.66 1.56 -17.46
CA PHE A 168 17.56 1.21 -16.38
C PHE A 168 18.99 1.55 -16.79
N VAL A 169 19.66 2.36 -15.98
CA VAL A 169 21.04 2.80 -16.20
C VAL A 169 21.90 2.20 -15.10
N PHE A 170 22.84 1.36 -15.48
CA PHE A 170 23.79 0.72 -14.59
C PHE A 170 25.13 1.48 -14.63
N SER A 171 25.57 1.96 -13.49
CA SER A 171 26.78 2.77 -13.37
C SER A 171 28.03 1.89 -13.18
N GLY A 172 29.23 2.46 -13.33
CA GLY A 172 30.45 1.77 -12.95
C GLY A 172 30.72 1.91 -11.44
N GLN A 173 31.70 1.14 -10.93
CA GLN A 173 32.02 1.06 -9.49
C GLN A 173 32.60 2.35 -8.87
N GLY A 174 32.86 3.42 -9.63
CA GLY A 174 33.52 4.61 -9.13
C GLY A 174 32.81 5.36 -7.99
N GLY A 175 31.50 5.20 -7.87
CA GLY A 175 30.71 5.75 -6.78
C GLY A 175 30.34 4.75 -5.68
N PHE A 176 30.84 3.50 -5.78
CA PHE A 176 30.51 2.44 -4.83
C PHE A 176 31.27 2.63 -3.50
N TYR A 177 30.60 2.35 -2.38
CA TYR A 177 31.17 2.35 -1.03
C TYR A 177 30.64 1.17 -0.20
N SER A 178 31.43 0.74 0.80
CA SER A 178 31.03 -0.31 1.72
C SER A 178 29.79 0.11 2.52
N GLY A 179 28.83 -0.80 2.69
CA GLY A 179 27.56 -0.51 3.36
C GLY A 179 26.46 0.10 2.48
N MET A 180 26.73 0.30 1.17
CA MET A 180 25.77 0.94 0.25
C MET A 180 24.43 0.20 0.14
N GLY A 181 24.39 -1.10 0.41
CA GLY A 181 23.19 -1.95 0.39
C GLY A 181 22.56 -2.20 1.77
N GLN A 182 23.16 -1.74 2.85
CA GLN A 182 22.82 -2.11 4.23
C GLN A 182 21.32 -1.98 4.54
N GLN A 183 20.75 -0.83 4.27
CA GLN A 183 19.35 -0.57 4.57
C GLN A 183 18.40 -1.44 3.75
N LEU A 184 18.70 -1.65 2.47
CA LEU A 184 17.89 -2.50 1.59
C LEU A 184 17.97 -3.97 1.99
N MET A 185 19.11 -4.45 2.44
CA MET A 185 19.25 -5.81 2.95
C MET A 185 18.37 -6.07 4.18
N LEU A 186 18.16 -5.06 5.02
CA LEU A 186 17.32 -5.15 6.21
C LEU A 186 15.82 -4.99 5.90
N THR A 187 15.48 -4.13 4.93
CA THR A 187 14.09 -3.68 4.73
C THR A 187 13.41 -4.23 3.47
N ALA A 188 14.18 -4.76 2.50
CA ALA A 188 13.69 -5.26 1.23
C ALA A 188 14.01 -6.75 1.03
N PRO A 189 13.09 -7.67 1.42
CA PRO A 189 13.35 -9.12 1.35
C PRO A 189 13.75 -9.63 -0.03
N VAL A 190 13.16 -9.06 -1.12
CA VAL A 190 13.50 -9.43 -2.50
C VAL A 190 14.95 -9.06 -2.82
N PHE A 191 15.38 -7.85 -2.42
CA PHE A 191 16.76 -7.41 -2.61
C PHE A 191 17.74 -8.34 -1.90
N ASN A 192 17.51 -8.59 -0.61
CA ASN A 192 18.37 -9.50 0.18
C ASN A 192 18.42 -10.90 -0.44
N ALA A 193 17.28 -11.47 -0.83
CA ALA A 193 17.24 -12.80 -1.45
C ALA A 193 18.10 -12.86 -2.72
N LYS A 194 18.12 -11.81 -3.55
CA LYS A 194 18.93 -11.74 -4.76
C LYS A 194 20.41 -11.57 -4.46
N VAL A 195 20.79 -10.80 -3.45
CA VAL A 195 22.18 -10.72 -2.98
C VAL A 195 22.66 -12.09 -2.51
N GLN A 196 21.88 -12.84 -1.72
CA GLN A 196 22.23 -14.17 -1.26
C GLN A 196 22.28 -15.20 -2.40
N GLU A 197 21.46 -15.04 -3.43
CA GLU A 197 21.54 -15.85 -4.64
C GLU A 197 22.88 -15.64 -5.35
N CYS A 198 23.34 -14.39 -5.50
CA CYS A 198 24.65 -14.09 -6.09
C CYS A 198 25.80 -14.64 -5.26
N ASN A 199 25.76 -14.55 -3.92
CA ASN A 199 26.76 -15.17 -3.06
C ASN A 199 26.89 -16.68 -3.35
N ARG A 200 25.76 -17.40 -3.45
CA ARG A 200 25.76 -18.84 -3.75
C ARG A 200 26.32 -19.16 -5.13
N VAL A 201 26.02 -18.33 -6.13
CA VAL A 201 26.58 -18.50 -7.48
C VAL A 201 28.10 -18.35 -7.48
N LEU A 202 28.65 -17.37 -6.76
CA LEU A 202 30.09 -17.18 -6.63
C LEU A 202 30.74 -18.38 -5.92
N GLU A 203 30.18 -18.84 -4.83
CA GLU A 203 30.66 -20.03 -4.10
C GLU A 203 30.68 -21.28 -4.99
N GLN A 204 29.63 -21.55 -5.73
CA GLN A 204 29.51 -22.70 -6.63
C GLN A 204 30.51 -22.67 -7.79
N ASN A 205 31.01 -21.47 -8.16
CA ASN A 205 32.00 -21.29 -9.23
C ASN A 205 33.45 -21.12 -8.72
N GLY A 206 33.70 -21.42 -7.44
CA GLY A 206 35.04 -21.38 -6.86
C GLY A 206 35.51 -20.01 -6.35
N PHE A 207 34.60 -19.03 -6.28
CA PHE A 207 34.86 -17.68 -5.77
C PHE A 207 34.25 -17.45 -4.37
N GLY A 208 34.20 -18.48 -3.53
CA GLY A 208 33.55 -18.43 -2.20
C GLY A 208 34.19 -17.44 -1.23
N ASP A 209 35.43 -17.01 -1.47
CA ASP A 209 36.10 -15.98 -0.67
C ASP A 209 35.49 -14.59 -0.91
N ILE A 210 34.86 -14.33 -2.08
CA ILE A 210 34.22 -13.08 -2.41
C ILE A 210 32.76 -13.14 -1.99
N ILE A 211 32.43 -12.43 -0.89
CA ILE A 211 31.08 -12.40 -0.32
C ILE A 211 30.48 -10.98 -0.42
N PRO A 212 29.85 -10.64 -1.56
CA PRO A 212 29.29 -9.30 -1.79
C PRO A 212 28.35 -8.80 -0.69
N SER A 213 27.58 -9.69 -0.07
CA SER A 213 26.68 -9.32 1.02
C SER A 213 27.38 -8.63 2.19
N LYS A 214 28.60 -9.06 2.53
CA LYS A 214 29.39 -8.45 3.61
C LYS A 214 29.90 -7.05 3.27
N VAL A 215 30.16 -6.79 1.99
CA VAL A 215 30.53 -5.43 1.53
C VAL A 215 29.29 -4.55 1.48
N LEU A 216 28.15 -5.10 1.05
CA LEU A 216 26.89 -4.36 0.92
C LEU A 216 26.27 -4.02 2.29
N ASP A 217 26.45 -4.84 3.31
CA ASP A 217 25.98 -4.57 4.66
C ASP A 217 26.98 -3.76 5.50
N GLY A 218 28.20 -3.55 5.00
CA GLY A 218 29.24 -2.81 5.68
C GLY A 218 30.01 -3.57 6.75
N SER A 219 29.77 -4.89 6.88
CA SER A 219 30.48 -5.73 7.87
C SER A 219 31.90 -6.08 7.44
N PHE A 220 32.27 -5.83 6.19
CA PHE A 220 33.59 -6.09 5.63
C PHE A 220 34.05 -4.99 4.67
N SER A 221 35.32 -4.60 4.81
CA SER A 221 36.03 -3.72 3.88
C SER A 221 37.42 -4.30 3.64
N PRO A 222 37.85 -4.53 2.39
CA PRO A 222 39.19 -5.04 2.10
C PRO A 222 40.26 -4.04 2.54
N ASP A 223 41.39 -4.57 3.07
CA ASP A 223 42.50 -3.75 3.61
C ASP A 223 43.42 -3.19 2.51
N SER A 224 43.45 -3.79 1.32
CA SER A 224 44.27 -3.36 0.21
C SER A 224 43.49 -2.66 -0.89
N ALA A 225 44.12 -1.67 -1.55
CA ALA A 225 43.52 -0.96 -2.68
C ALA A 225 43.24 -1.90 -3.89
N THR A 226 44.07 -2.91 -4.09
CA THR A 226 43.91 -3.89 -5.19
C THR A 226 42.71 -4.79 -4.93
N ASP A 227 42.57 -5.29 -3.72
CA ASP A 227 41.42 -6.10 -3.34
C ASP A 227 40.13 -5.28 -3.38
N TRP A 228 40.18 -4.00 -2.98
CA TRP A 228 39.04 -3.12 -3.08
C TRP A 228 38.49 -2.99 -4.50
N VAL A 229 39.34 -2.90 -5.52
CA VAL A 229 38.89 -2.82 -6.92
C VAL A 229 38.07 -4.05 -7.30
N LEU A 230 38.57 -5.27 -6.99
CA LEU A 230 37.86 -6.51 -7.29
C LEU A 230 36.52 -6.59 -6.53
N TRP A 231 36.58 -6.37 -5.21
CA TRP A 231 35.39 -6.44 -4.36
C TRP A 231 34.33 -5.41 -4.70
N SER A 232 34.74 -4.18 -5.03
CA SER A 232 33.81 -3.11 -5.39
C SER A 232 33.15 -3.37 -6.75
N GLN A 233 33.84 -3.96 -7.70
CA GLN A 233 33.27 -4.34 -8.99
C GLN A 233 32.19 -5.40 -8.82
N VAL A 234 32.50 -6.48 -8.11
CA VAL A 234 31.54 -7.57 -7.87
C VAL A 234 30.36 -7.10 -7.02
N ALA A 235 30.62 -6.36 -5.93
CA ALA A 235 29.55 -5.88 -5.06
C ALA A 235 28.66 -4.82 -5.74
N CYS A 236 29.22 -3.96 -6.61
CA CYS A 236 28.46 -3.02 -7.41
C CYS A 236 27.51 -3.75 -8.38
N PHE A 237 28.02 -4.73 -9.11
CA PHE A 237 27.19 -5.55 -9.99
C PHE A 237 26.06 -6.25 -9.24
N VAL A 238 26.36 -6.86 -8.09
CA VAL A 238 25.36 -7.55 -7.25
C VAL A 238 24.31 -6.57 -6.73
N LEU A 239 24.74 -5.38 -6.28
CA LEU A 239 23.84 -4.31 -5.86
C LEU A 239 22.85 -3.91 -6.97
N GLU A 240 23.40 -3.61 -8.15
CA GLU A 240 22.62 -3.15 -9.30
C GLU A 240 21.67 -4.25 -9.80
N TYR A 241 22.12 -5.49 -9.88
CA TYR A 241 21.27 -6.63 -10.22
C TYR A 241 20.12 -6.82 -9.21
N ALA A 242 20.44 -6.78 -7.93
CA ALA A 242 19.43 -6.92 -6.87
C ALA A 242 18.43 -5.75 -6.87
N LEU A 243 18.89 -4.52 -7.16
CA LEU A 243 18.02 -3.35 -7.34
C LEU A 243 17.10 -3.51 -8.55
N ALA A 244 17.63 -3.96 -9.69
CA ALA A 244 16.81 -4.21 -10.88
C ALA A 244 15.72 -5.26 -10.60
N CYS A 245 16.07 -6.36 -9.93
CA CYS A 245 15.10 -7.37 -9.52
C CYS A 245 14.05 -6.82 -8.55
N LEU A 246 14.44 -5.92 -7.64
CA LEU A 246 13.53 -5.26 -6.72
C LEU A 246 12.51 -4.39 -7.48
N TRP A 247 12.96 -3.55 -8.43
CA TRP A 247 12.08 -2.74 -9.27
C TRP A 247 11.12 -3.60 -10.09
N ILE A 248 11.63 -4.69 -10.69
CA ILE A 248 10.82 -5.64 -11.45
C ILE A 248 9.75 -6.29 -10.53
N SER A 249 10.09 -6.60 -9.29
CA SER A 249 9.13 -7.16 -8.30
C SER A 249 7.98 -6.19 -7.97
N TRP A 250 8.19 -4.89 -8.19
CA TRP A 250 7.17 -3.84 -8.07
C TRP A 250 6.46 -3.54 -9.41
N ASN A 251 6.62 -4.43 -10.39
CA ASN A 251 6.06 -4.30 -11.75
C ASN A 251 6.59 -3.09 -12.53
N VAL A 252 7.81 -2.64 -12.20
CA VAL A 252 8.55 -1.63 -12.96
C VAL A 252 9.56 -2.35 -13.82
N HIS A 253 9.20 -2.55 -15.11
CA HIS A 253 10.03 -3.24 -16.09
C HIS A 253 10.73 -2.23 -16.98
N PRO A 254 12.04 -2.39 -17.27
CA PRO A 254 12.74 -1.53 -18.21
C PRO A 254 12.31 -1.81 -19.65
N ASP A 255 12.12 -0.75 -20.42
CA ASP A 255 11.99 -0.83 -21.87
C ASP A 255 13.38 -0.81 -22.55
N ILE A 256 14.36 -0.18 -21.88
CA ILE A 256 15.75 -0.05 -22.36
C ILE A 256 16.70 -0.26 -21.16
N VAL A 257 17.84 -0.88 -21.42
CA VAL A 257 18.92 -1.08 -20.46
C VAL A 257 20.19 -0.47 -21.00
N ILE A 258 20.88 0.34 -20.21
CA ILE A 258 22.18 0.96 -20.53
C ILE A 258 23.14 0.63 -19.40
N GLY A 259 24.32 0.12 -19.72
CA GLY A 259 25.36 -0.19 -18.74
C GLY A 259 26.65 0.56 -19.07
N HIS A 260 27.40 0.90 -18.02
CA HIS A 260 28.79 1.35 -18.14
C HIS A 260 29.72 0.15 -18.01
N ARG A 261 30.76 0.13 -18.83
CA ARG A 261 31.83 -0.88 -18.76
C ARG A 261 32.98 -0.35 -17.91
#